data_1f362a36af2c102da025963b6568d868
#
_entry.id   1f362a36af2c102da025963b6568d868
#
_cell.length_a   1.000
_cell.length_b   1.000
_cell.length_c   1.000
_cell.angle_alpha   90.00
_cell.angle_beta   90.00
_cell.angle_gamma   90.00
#
_symmetry.space_group_name_H-M   'P 1'
#
loop_
_entity.id
_entity.type
_entity.pdbx_description
1 polymer ?
#
loop_
_entity_poly.entity_id
_entity_poly.type
_entity_poly.pdbx_seq_one_letter_code
_entity_poly.pdbx_strand_id
1 'polypeptide(L)'
;RYKLDPATLELTAALAKAWQNCPYKTITNPCGEIVLGALGGYCVIADVVPYHAGTPIPGTVTDQSIDGRNRRWDDDAEDAFRTATRALIRTNLMDSLYGKEVKRTNRIGVGITGFHEYAWARFGYGWKDIVDEAKSLDFWLTLSRFKRAVQDEAKVYSTKLGVTVPHTNTTMKPAGTTSKLFGLTEGAHLPSMREYLRWVQFRNDDPLIDQYRELGYPVKKLKSYSGTTIVGFPTVPEIVALGMGDKLVTAAEATPEEQYQFLRLMEKYWITGVDEDGVTPLEERGNQVSYTLKYDPKKVSYEDFKHTLLHGQSTIRCCSVMPQADTTAYEYQPEQPVTKHEFEMICAAIKESEAVKEDIGFEHVDCGAGGCPIDFGDNK
;
A
#
# COMPACT_ATOMS: atom_id res chain seq x y z
N ARG A 1 12.00 -29.87 -19.69
CA ARG A 1 13.21 -29.18 -19.17
C ARG A 1 13.31 -27.87 -19.92
N TYR A 2 12.97 -26.75 -19.27
CA TYR A 2 13.21 -25.43 -19.84
C TYR A 2 14.72 -25.19 -19.85
N LYS A 3 15.31 -24.91 -21.02
CA LYS A 3 16.68 -24.41 -21.11
C LYS A 3 16.62 -22.93 -20.74
N LEU A 4 17.23 -22.57 -19.62
CA LEU A 4 17.45 -21.17 -19.30
C LEU A 4 18.43 -20.58 -20.34
N ASP A 5 18.11 -19.36 -20.79
CA ASP A 5 19.04 -18.66 -21.68
C ASP A 5 20.34 -18.26 -20.95
N PRO A 6 21.44 -17.98 -21.68
CA PRO A 6 22.74 -17.70 -21.08
C PRO A 6 22.72 -16.54 -20.08
N ALA A 7 21.97 -15.45 -20.36
CA ALA A 7 21.91 -14.29 -19.47
C ALA A 7 21.21 -14.63 -18.15
N THR A 8 20.13 -15.43 -18.20
CA THR A 8 19.45 -15.92 -17.00
C THR A 8 20.37 -16.85 -16.20
N LEU A 9 21.19 -17.68 -16.86
CA LEU A 9 22.17 -18.55 -16.20
C LEU A 9 23.27 -17.71 -15.52
N GLU A 10 23.79 -16.69 -16.17
CA GLU A 10 24.80 -15.79 -15.58
C GLU A 10 24.25 -15.02 -14.38
N LEU A 11 23.04 -14.49 -14.47
CA LEU A 11 22.37 -13.81 -13.36
C LEU A 11 22.17 -14.78 -12.19
N THR A 12 21.69 -15.98 -12.47
CA THR A 12 21.47 -17.00 -11.44
C THR A 12 22.79 -17.41 -10.78
N ALA A 13 23.86 -17.54 -11.54
CA ALA A 13 25.18 -17.85 -11.03
C ALA A 13 25.76 -16.70 -10.17
N ALA A 14 25.56 -15.44 -10.61
CA ALA A 14 26.00 -14.28 -9.86
C ALA A 14 25.23 -14.15 -8.54
N LEU A 15 23.93 -14.37 -8.55
CA LEU A 15 23.09 -14.38 -7.34
C LEU A 15 23.50 -15.52 -6.39
N ALA A 16 23.74 -16.73 -6.90
CA ALA A 16 24.19 -17.86 -6.10
C ALA A 16 25.55 -17.58 -5.45
N LYS A 17 26.48 -16.95 -6.19
CA LYS A 17 27.80 -16.55 -5.68
C LYS A 17 27.70 -15.46 -4.62
N ALA A 18 26.84 -14.43 -4.85
CA ALA A 18 26.58 -13.38 -3.87
C ALA A 18 25.97 -13.97 -2.60
N TRP A 19 25.05 -14.92 -2.73
CA TRP A 19 24.44 -15.63 -1.59
C TRP A 19 25.46 -16.47 -0.80
N GLN A 20 26.34 -17.19 -1.49
CA GLN A 20 27.40 -17.98 -0.84
C GLN A 20 28.39 -17.10 -0.06
N ASN A 21 28.66 -15.89 -0.54
CA ASN A 21 29.57 -14.93 0.09
C ASN A 21 28.86 -14.06 1.15
N CYS A 22 27.55 -14.15 1.30
CA CYS A 22 26.82 -13.41 2.32
C CYS A 22 27.07 -14.02 3.69
N PRO A 23 27.69 -13.27 4.63
CA PRO A 23 28.01 -13.80 5.96
C PRO A 23 26.75 -14.02 6.82
N TYR A 24 25.61 -13.47 6.38
CA TYR A 24 24.35 -13.56 7.10
C TYR A 24 23.26 -14.16 6.20
N LYS A 25 22.60 -15.19 6.70
CA LYS A 25 21.37 -15.67 6.07
C LYS A 25 20.28 -14.62 6.26
N THR A 26 19.72 -14.18 5.16
CA THR A 26 18.63 -13.21 5.13
C THR A 26 17.37 -13.84 4.57
N ILE A 27 16.22 -13.31 4.97
CA ILE A 27 14.90 -13.68 4.53
C ILE A 27 14.06 -12.41 4.39
N THR A 28 13.09 -12.40 3.51
CA THR A 28 12.07 -11.35 3.49
C THR A 28 10.90 -11.73 4.37
N ASN A 29 10.16 -10.73 4.86
CA ASN A 29 8.82 -10.97 5.38
C ASN A 29 7.88 -11.43 4.24
N PRO A 30 6.66 -11.94 4.54
CA PRO A 30 5.77 -12.50 3.50
C PRO A 30 5.46 -11.56 2.34
N CYS A 31 5.33 -10.25 2.61
CA CYS A 31 5.03 -9.25 1.57
C CYS A 31 6.28 -8.72 0.85
N GLY A 32 7.49 -9.07 1.30
CA GLY A 32 8.75 -8.75 0.63
C GLY A 32 9.29 -7.34 0.86
N GLU A 33 8.62 -6.48 1.63
CA GLU A 33 9.07 -5.09 1.84
C GLU A 33 10.20 -4.95 2.85
N ILE A 34 10.49 -5.98 3.65
CA ILE A 34 11.53 -5.96 4.67
C ILE A 34 12.51 -7.11 4.48
N VAL A 35 13.79 -6.83 4.52
CA VAL A 35 14.85 -7.85 4.60
C VAL A 35 15.33 -7.99 6.04
N LEU A 36 15.28 -9.20 6.55
CA LEU A 36 15.60 -9.55 7.93
C LEU A 36 16.70 -10.60 7.99
N GLY A 37 17.45 -10.65 9.09
CA GLY A 37 18.26 -11.81 9.41
C GLY A 37 17.37 -13.04 9.64
N ALA A 38 17.75 -14.20 9.08
CA ALA A 38 16.94 -15.42 9.15
C ALA A 38 16.74 -15.96 10.58
N LEU A 39 17.56 -15.54 11.52
CA LEU A 39 17.47 -15.91 12.95
C LEU A 39 17.21 -14.67 13.80
N GLY A 40 15.95 -14.47 14.17
CA GLY A 40 15.52 -13.41 15.09
C GLY A 40 15.52 -11.99 14.52
N GLY A 41 15.52 -11.85 13.19
CA GLY A 41 15.34 -10.54 12.55
C GLY A 41 13.99 -9.93 12.91
N TYR A 42 13.97 -8.62 13.18
CA TYR A 42 12.79 -7.90 13.64
C TYR A 42 12.71 -6.49 13.05
N CYS A 43 11.53 -6.07 12.67
CA CYS A 43 11.23 -4.73 12.18
C CYS A 43 9.77 -4.38 12.49
N VAL A 44 9.52 -3.18 12.97
CA VAL A 44 8.16 -2.64 13.12
C VAL A 44 7.86 -1.65 12.00
N ILE A 45 6.62 -1.64 11.56
CA ILE A 45 6.18 -0.89 10.38
C ILE A 45 4.95 -0.06 10.72
N ALA A 46 4.88 1.16 10.19
CA ALA A 46 3.69 2.00 10.19
C ALA A 46 3.55 2.70 8.85
N ASP A 47 2.31 3.04 8.46
CA ASP A 47 2.05 3.89 7.32
C ASP A 47 1.62 5.28 7.76
N VAL A 48 2.01 6.27 6.98
CA VAL A 48 1.48 7.63 7.01
C VAL A 48 0.55 7.81 5.81
N VAL A 49 -0.51 8.56 6.00
CA VAL A 49 -1.47 8.92 4.95
C VAL A 49 -1.30 10.42 4.63
N PRO A 50 -0.36 10.80 3.75
CA PRO A 50 -0.10 12.21 3.45
C PRO A 50 -1.32 12.91 2.84
N TYR A 51 -2.18 12.17 2.13
CA TYR A 51 -3.44 12.71 1.63
C TYR A 51 -4.32 13.32 2.72
N HIS A 52 -4.40 12.70 3.89
CA HIS A 52 -5.20 13.20 5.00
C HIS A 52 -4.54 14.35 5.77
N ALA A 53 -3.25 14.59 5.62
CA ALA A 53 -2.57 15.72 6.23
C ALA A 53 -3.06 17.07 5.67
N GLY A 54 -3.62 17.07 4.46
CA GLY A 54 -4.18 18.26 3.82
C GLY A 54 -5.55 18.71 4.35
N THR A 55 -6.14 17.99 5.31
CA THR A 55 -7.40 18.40 5.91
C THR A 55 -7.15 19.55 6.89
N PRO A 56 -7.57 20.79 6.60
CA PRO A 56 -7.28 21.92 7.49
C PRO A 56 -8.02 21.75 8.82
N ILE A 57 -7.31 21.90 9.92
CA ILE A 57 -7.95 22.05 11.23
C ILE A 57 -8.56 23.46 11.27
N PRO A 58 -9.86 23.63 11.49
CA PRO A 58 -10.50 24.94 11.53
C PRO A 58 -9.78 25.90 12.49
N GLY A 59 -9.47 27.10 12.02
CA GLY A 59 -8.81 28.15 12.82
C GLY A 59 -7.28 28.10 12.86
N THR A 60 -6.62 27.12 12.22
CA THR A 60 -5.15 27.00 12.24
C THR A 60 -4.47 27.55 10.98
N VAL A 61 -5.19 27.75 9.89
CA VAL A 61 -4.61 28.21 8.61
C VAL A 61 -4.63 29.73 8.53
N THR A 62 -3.45 30.32 8.59
CA THR A 62 -3.28 31.80 8.47
C THR A 62 -3.10 32.24 7.02
N ASP A 63 -2.43 31.45 6.17
CA ASP A 63 -2.27 31.69 4.73
C ASP A 63 -3.30 30.87 3.95
N GLN A 64 -4.28 31.56 3.37
CA GLN A 64 -5.36 30.96 2.57
C GLN A 64 -5.05 30.90 1.07
N SER A 65 -3.87 31.37 0.63
CA SER A 65 -3.44 31.19 -0.76
C SER A 65 -3.29 29.71 -1.10
N ILE A 66 -3.37 29.37 -2.39
CA ILE A 66 -3.15 27.98 -2.85
C ILE A 66 -1.75 27.52 -2.44
N ASP A 67 -0.73 28.36 -2.64
CA ASP A 67 0.64 28.01 -2.29
C ASP A 67 0.85 27.88 -0.78
N GLY A 68 0.22 28.71 0.03
CA GLY A 68 0.24 28.62 1.49
C GLY A 68 -0.40 27.33 2.00
N ARG A 69 -1.57 26.97 1.44
CA ARG A 69 -2.25 25.70 1.77
C ARG A 69 -1.42 24.48 1.38
N ASN A 70 -0.80 24.51 0.20
CA ASN A 70 0.04 23.42 -0.29
C ASN A 70 1.30 23.24 0.56
N ARG A 71 1.97 24.32 0.95
CA ARG A 71 3.11 24.25 1.88
C ARG A 71 2.68 23.69 3.23
N ARG A 72 1.57 24.16 3.78
CA ARG A 72 1.05 23.65 5.04
C ARG A 72 0.74 22.14 4.96
N TRP A 73 0.17 21.68 3.86
CA TRP A 73 -0.11 20.26 3.64
C TRP A 73 1.17 19.43 3.69
N ASP A 74 2.21 19.86 2.97
CA ASP A 74 3.49 19.16 2.95
C ASP A 74 4.18 19.20 4.32
N ASP A 75 4.10 20.30 5.05
CA ASP A 75 4.67 20.45 6.39
C ASP A 75 3.94 19.53 7.41
N ASP A 76 2.62 19.50 7.39
CA ASP A 76 1.82 18.64 8.26
C ASP A 76 2.07 17.13 7.93
N ALA A 77 2.24 16.79 6.64
CA ALA A 77 2.64 15.44 6.23
C ALA A 77 4.05 15.09 6.75
N GLU A 78 5.02 16.01 6.64
CA GLU A 78 6.36 15.81 7.17
C GLU A 78 6.34 15.56 8.69
N ASP A 79 5.57 16.33 9.44
CA ASP A 79 5.41 16.14 10.88
C ASP A 79 4.79 14.77 11.23
N ALA A 80 3.85 14.29 10.40
CA ALA A 80 3.28 12.96 10.55
C ALA A 80 4.35 11.87 10.34
N PHE A 81 5.23 12.01 9.35
CA PHE A 81 6.35 11.10 9.11
C PHE A 81 7.36 11.09 10.28
N ARG A 82 7.69 12.26 10.84
CA ARG A 82 8.54 12.39 12.04
C ARG A 82 7.89 11.70 13.24
N THR A 83 6.58 11.91 13.42
CA THR A 83 5.82 11.29 14.52
C THR A 83 5.75 9.78 14.40
N ALA A 84 5.48 9.24 13.20
CA ALA A 84 5.51 7.80 12.93
C ALA A 84 6.88 7.20 13.24
N THR A 85 7.96 7.89 12.87
CA THR A 85 9.35 7.47 13.15
C THR A 85 9.59 7.35 14.66
N ARG A 86 9.20 8.37 15.45
CA ARG A 86 9.31 8.32 16.91
C ARG A 86 8.49 7.19 17.52
N ALA A 87 7.26 7.01 17.04
CA ALA A 87 6.37 5.95 17.51
C ALA A 87 6.97 4.56 17.29
N LEU A 88 7.52 4.28 16.09
CA LEU A 88 8.13 2.98 15.78
C LEU A 88 9.38 2.71 16.61
N ILE A 89 10.24 3.71 16.81
CA ILE A 89 11.43 3.57 17.68
C ILE A 89 11.00 3.23 19.11
N ARG A 90 9.96 3.89 19.63
CA ARG A 90 9.43 3.58 20.97
C ARG A 90 8.79 2.19 21.04
N THR A 91 8.07 1.77 20.01
CA THR A 91 7.50 0.43 19.93
C THR A 91 8.60 -0.64 19.99
N ASN A 92 9.71 -0.46 19.30
CA ASN A 92 10.86 -1.34 19.37
C ASN A 92 11.40 -1.47 20.80
N LEU A 93 11.38 -0.40 21.59
CA LEU A 93 11.89 -0.41 22.97
C LEU A 93 10.94 -1.12 23.96
N MET A 94 9.69 -1.33 23.59
CA MET A 94 8.71 -2.03 24.42
C MET A 94 8.82 -3.55 24.30
N ASP A 95 9.46 -4.06 23.25
CA ASP A 95 9.58 -5.49 23.00
C ASP A 95 10.80 -6.08 23.73
N SER A 96 10.55 -7.06 24.58
CA SER A 96 11.60 -7.79 25.29
C SER A 96 12.08 -9.04 24.55
N LEU A 97 11.23 -9.64 23.71
CA LEU A 97 11.54 -10.89 23.00
C LEU A 97 12.64 -10.68 21.96
N TYR A 98 12.56 -9.60 21.20
CA TYR A 98 13.55 -9.26 20.17
C TYR A 98 14.58 -8.21 20.62
N GLY A 99 14.67 -7.96 21.92
CA GLY A 99 15.52 -6.89 22.49
C GLY A 99 16.99 -6.94 22.07
N LYS A 100 17.57 -8.12 21.82
CA LYS A 100 18.94 -8.24 21.30
C LYS A 100 19.05 -7.70 19.87
N GLU A 101 18.09 -8.01 19.01
CA GLU A 101 18.07 -7.55 17.63
C GLU A 101 17.78 -6.04 17.56
N VAL A 102 16.86 -5.55 18.39
CA VAL A 102 16.57 -4.11 18.51
C VAL A 102 17.82 -3.34 18.94
N LYS A 103 18.57 -3.82 19.94
CA LYS A 103 19.85 -3.21 20.35
C LYS A 103 20.87 -3.22 19.22
N ARG A 104 20.87 -4.23 18.35
CA ARG A 104 21.81 -4.38 17.24
C ARG A 104 21.46 -3.53 16.04
N THR A 105 20.19 -3.50 15.63
CA THR A 105 19.77 -2.92 14.34
C THR A 105 18.65 -1.89 14.43
N ASN A 106 17.79 -1.99 15.44
CA ASN A 106 16.63 -1.10 15.66
C ASN A 106 15.82 -0.81 14.39
N ARG A 107 15.60 -1.82 13.55
CA ARG A 107 14.95 -1.65 12.24
C ARG A 107 13.54 -1.14 12.39
N ILE A 108 13.19 -0.14 11.59
CA ILE A 108 11.82 0.38 11.42
C ILE A 108 11.49 0.49 9.94
N GLY A 109 10.20 0.61 9.63
CA GLY A 109 9.72 0.84 8.28
C GLY A 109 8.56 1.82 8.30
N VAL A 110 8.81 3.07 7.93
CA VAL A 110 7.74 4.06 7.70
C VAL A 110 7.32 3.96 6.23
N GLY A 111 6.05 3.70 5.98
CA GLY A 111 5.44 3.55 4.67
C GLY A 111 4.45 4.66 4.35
N ILE A 112 3.83 4.56 3.18
CA ILE A 112 2.81 5.48 2.69
C ILE A 112 1.57 4.68 2.27
N THR A 113 0.40 5.15 2.65
CA THR A 113 -0.90 4.70 2.13
C THR A 113 -1.63 5.90 1.53
N GLY A 114 -2.41 5.68 0.46
CA GLY A 114 -3.04 6.78 -0.29
C GLY A 114 -2.03 7.57 -1.13
N PHE A 115 -1.04 6.89 -1.68
CA PHE A 115 0.02 7.47 -2.51
C PHE A 115 -0.54 8.19 -3.74
N HIS A 116 -1.43 7.54 -4.46
CA HIS A 116 -2.01 8.08 -5.68
C HIS A 116 -3.01 9.20 -5.40
N GLU A 117 -3.76 9.10 -4.30
CA GLU A 117 -4.65 10.16 -3.84
C GLU A 117 -3.88 11.43 -3.48
N TYR A 118 -2.73 11.29 -2.80
CA TYR A 118 -1.87 12.44 -2.49
C TYR A 118 -1.29 13.06 -3.76
N ALA A 119 -0.78 12.26 -4.69
CA ALA A 119 -0.24 12.75 -5.96
C ALA A 119 -1.29 13.53 -6.77
N TRP A 120 -2.51 13.01 -6.82
CA TRP A 120 -3.60 13.66 -7.53
C TRP A 120 -4.11 14.92 -6.82
N ALA A 121 -4.46 14.82 -5.56
CA ALA A 121 -5.09 15.92 -4.84
C ALA A 121 -4.15 17.11 -4.60
N ARG A 122 -2.86 16.83 -4.34
CA ARG A 122 -1.86 17.86 -4.04
C ARG A 122 -1.20 18.44 -5.29
N PHE A 123 -0.93 17.61 -6.31
CA PHE A 123 -0.14 17.99 -7.48
C PHE A 123 -0.93 17.94 -8.80
N GLY A 124 -2.08 17.26 -8.82
CA GLY A 124 -2.84 17.04 -10.04
C GLY A 124 -2.26 15.94 -10.95
N TYR A 125 -1.37 15.10 -10.43
CA TYR A 125 -0.68 14.07 -11.19
C TYR A 125 -1.40 12.74 -11.15
N GLY A 126 -1.78 12.24 -12.34
CA GLY A 126 -2.22 10.87 -12.55
C GLY A 126 -1.05 9.94 -12.86
N TRP A 127 -1.36 8.66 -13.13
CA TRP A 127 -0.33 7.64 -13.38
C TRP A 127 0.68 8.02 -14.47
N LYS A 128 0.18 8.50 -15.63
CA LYS A 128 1.04 8.88 -16.76
C LYS A 128 1.96 10.07 -16.47
N ASP A 129 1.56 10.90 -15.49
CA ASP A 129 2.39 12.01 -15.04
C ASP A 129 3.44 11.50 -14.05
N ILE A 130 3.06 10.64 -13.10
CA ILE A 130 3.95 10.08 -12.06
C ILE A 130 5.10 9.28 -12.66
N VAL A 131 4.86 8.51 -13.73
CA VAL A 131 5.90 7.70 -14.37
C VAL A 131 6.84 8.52 -15.25
N ASP A 132 6.49 9.75 -15.57
CA ASP A 132 7.36 10.74 -16.24
C ASP A 132 8.08 11.57 -15.16
N GLU A 133 9.33 11.19 -14.88
CA GLU A 133 10.15 11.83 -13.84
C GLU A 133 10.28 13.35 -14.04
N ALA A 134 10.47 13.80 -15.27
CA ALA A 134 10.67 15.21 -15.56
C ALA A 134 9.40 16.03 -15.32
N LYS A 135 8.24 15.45 -15.62
CA LYS A 135 6.94 16.10 -15.43
C LYS A 135 6.52 16.20 -13.97
N SER A 136 6.86 15.21 -13.17
CA SER A 136 6.45 15.10 -11.77
C SER A 136 7.60 15.19 -10.77
N LEU A 137 8.68 15.89 -11.16
CA LEU A 137 9.89 16.00 -10.36
C LEU A 137 9.63 16.63 -8.98
N ASP A 138 8.78 17.64 -8.91
CA ASP A 138 8.36 18.30 -7.66
C ASP A 138 7.68 17.35 -6.68
N PHE A 139 6.82 16.45 -7.17
CA PHE A 139 6.22 15.39 -6.38
C PHE A 139 7.30 14.42 -5.84
N TRP A 140 8.21 13.95 -6.69
CA TRP A 140 9.25 13.03 -6.29
C TRP A 140 10.24 13.66 -5.29
N LEU A 141 10.59 14.93 -5.47
CA LEU A 141 11.42 15.68 -4.52
C LEU A 141 10.70 15.87 -3.17
N THR A 142 9.38 16.05 -3.19
CA THR A 142 8.59 16.11 -1.95
C THR A 142 8.63 14.77 -1.21
N LEU A 143 8.57 13.64 -1.90
CA LEU A 143 8.75 12.33 -1.25
C LEU A 143 10.16 12.19 -0.66
N SER A 144 11.20 12.67 -1.36
CA SER A 144 12.55 12.68 -0.81
C SER A 144 12.69 13.60 0.40
N ARG A 145 11.97 14.72 0.44
CA ARG A 145 11.87 15.56 1.63
C ARG A 145 11.30 14.78 2.81
N PHE A 146 10.23 14.02 2.62
CA PHE A 146 9.66 13.16 3.67
C PHE A 146 10.64 12.05 4.09
N LYS A 147 11.35 11.45 3.12
CA LYS A 147 12.40 10.47 3.41
C LYS A 147 13.50 11.08 4.27
N ARG A 148 13.99 12.28 3.96
CA ARG A 148 14.98 13.00 4.78
C ARG A 148 14.43 13.22 6.20
N ALA A 149 13.19 13.68 6.33
CA ALA A 149 12.56 13.90 7.62
C ALA A 149 12.53 12.64 8.49
N VAL A 150 12.19 11.48 7.90
CA VAL A 150 12.23 10.18 8.59
C VAL A 150 13.66 9.85 9.03
N GLN A 151 14.65 10.04 8.16
CA GLN A 151 16.04 9.68 8.42
C GLN A 151 16.67 10.56 9.51
N ASP A 152 16.43 11.86 9.44
CA ASP A 152 16.91 12.83 10.41
C ASP A 152 16.27 12.62 11.78
N GLU A 153 14.95 12.43 11.81
CA GLU A 153 14.24 12.15 13.05
C GLU A 153 14.70 10.84 13.70
N ALA A 154 14.90 9.79 12.88
CA ALA A 154 15.43 8.53 13.39
C ALA A 154 16.78 8.71 14.07
N LYS A 155 17.67 9.52 13.50
CA LYS A 155 18.99 9.84 14.08
C LYS A 155 18.84 10.67 15.36
N VAL A 156 18.12 11.78 15.28
CA VAL A 156 17.97 12.74 16.41
C VAL A 156 17.29 12.04 17.58
N TYR A 157 16.16 11.36 17.33
CA TYR A 157 15.39 10.75 18.39
C TYR A 157 16.09 9.56 19.04
N SER A 158 16.76 8.70 18.25
CA SER A 158 17.53 7.59 18.79
C SER A 158 18.72 8.08 19.64
N THR A 159 19.40 9.14 19.20
CA THR A 159 20.47 9.77 19.97
C THR A 159 19.95 10.30 21.31
N LYS A 160 18.79 11.00 21.29
CA LYS A 160 18.12 11.49 22.50
C LYS A 160 17.78 10.39 23.50
N LEU A 161 17.39 9.21 23.00
CA LEU A 161 17.03 8.07 23.82
C LEU A 161 18.24 7.21 24.23
N GLY A 162 19.44 7.46 23.69
CA GLY A 162 20.63 6.64 23.92
C GLY A 162 20.53 5.23 23.32
N VAL A 163 19.82 5.08 22.19
CA VAL A 163 19.61 3.80 21.52
C VAL A 163 20.22 3.78 20.12
N THR A 164 20.38 2.59 19.57
CA THR A 164 20.91 2.40 18.20
C THR A 164 20.03 3.12 17.18
N VAL A 165 20.65 3.92 16.31
CA VAL A 165 19.96 4.52 15.16
C VAL A 165 19.48 3.40 14.24
N PRO A 166 18.21 3.43 13.80
CA PRO A 166 17.68 2.42 12.89
C PRO A 166 18.54 2.18 11.66
N HIS A 167 18.89 0.92 11.41
CA HIS A 167 19.62 0.53 10.20
C HIS A 167 18.77 0.75 8.94
N THR A 168 17.46 0.57 9.06
CA THR A 168 16.51 0.88 7.99
C THR A 168 15.34 1.69 8.57
N ASN A 169 14.77 2.60 7.79
CA ASN A 169 13.79 3.55 8.30
C ASN A 169 12.56 3.79 7.40
N THR A 170 12.64 3.59 6.09
CA THR A 170 11.50 3.68 5.17
C THR A 170 11.22 2.35 4.51
N THR A 171 9.98 2.17 4.08
CA THR A 171 9.50 1.00 3.33
C THR A 171 8.27 1.38 2.53
N MET A 172 7.77 0.46 1.73
CA MET A 172 6.45 0.55 1.14
C MET A 172 5.77 -0.80 1.26
N LYS A 173 4.82 -0.91 2.18
CA LYS A 173 4.03 -2.13 2.35
C LYS A 173 2.75 -2.09 1.50
N PRO A 174 2.09 -3.24 1.25
CA PRO A 174 0.85 -3.26 0.47
C PRO A 174 -0.33 -2.56 1.18
N ALA A 175 -0.35 -2.53 2.52
CA ALA A 175 -1.35 -1.84 3.33
C ALA A 175 -2.81 -2.24 3.07
N GLY A 176 -3.07 -3.48 2.66
CA GLY A 176 -4.39 -3.95 2.20
C GLY A 176 -5.53 -3.81 3.22
N THR A 177 -5.24 -3.81 4.52
CA THR A 177 -6.26 -3.59 5.57
C THR A 177 -6.47 -2.11 5.85
N THR A 178 -5.40 -1.37 6.12
CA THR A 178 -5.48 0.07 6.46
C THR A 178 -6.00 0.91 5.32
N SER A 179 -5.61 0.62 4.09
CA SER A 179 -6.12 1.35 2.91
C SER A 179 -7.64 1.19 2.76
N LYS A 180 -8.16 -0.02 3.00
CA LYS A 180 -9.61 -0.29 2.91
C LYS A 180 -10.41 0.45 3.97
N LEU A 181 -9.84 0.67 5.16
CA LEU A 181 -10.47 1.45 6.23
C LEU A 181 -10.72 2.90 5.81
N PHE A 182 -9.84 3.45 4.99
CA PHE A 182 -9.92 4.83 4.50
C PHE A 182 -10.42 4.95 3.05
N GLY A 183 -10.72 3.84 2.38
CA GLY A 183 -11.12 3.84 0.96
C GLY A 183 -10.00 4.20 -0.02
N LEU A 184 -8.73 4.16 0.42
CA LEU A 184 -7.56 4.60 -0.32
C LEU A 184 -6.89 3.47 -1.11
N THR A 185 -6.00 3.84 -2.02
CA THR A 185 -5.14 2.89 -2.74
C THR A 185 -4.14 2.20 -1.79
N GLU A 186 -3.82 0.95 -2.09
CA GLU A 186 -3.02 0.05 -1.27
C GLU A 186 -1.52 0.33 -1.42
N GLY A 187 -0.93 1.08 -0.50
CA GLY A 187 0.48 1.43 -0.58
C GLY A 187 0.81 2.13 -1.89
N ALA A 188 1.74 1.58 -2.66
CA ALA A 188 2.11 2.08 -3.99
C ALA A 188 1.32 1.44 -5.15
N HIS A 189 0.42 0.49 -4.86
CA HIS A 189 -0.32 -0.21 -5.91
C HIS A 189 -1.33 0.70 -6.60
N LEU A 190 -1.47 0.48 -7.91
CA LEU A 190 -2.58 1.05 -8.65
C LEU A 190 -3.91 0.45 -8.21
N PRO A 191 -5.01 1.21 -8.26
CA PRO A 191 -6.35 0.66 -8.02
C PRO A 191 -6.63 -0.48 -9.01
N SER A 192 -7.24 -1.54 -8.52
CA SER A 192 -7.56 -2.69 -9.37
C SER A 192 -8.76 -2.41 -10.27
N MET A 193 -9.69 -1.59 -9.80
CA MET A 193 -10.96 -1.31 -10.47
C MET A 193 -11.39 0.14 -10.21
N ARG A 194 -12.26 0.67 -11.07
CA ARG A 194 -12.89 1.99 -10.88
C ARG A 194 -14.13 1.87 -9.99
N GLU A 195 -15.09 1.10 -10.45
CA GLU A 195 -16.31 0.80 -9.72
C GLU A 195 -16.40 -0.71 -9.54
N TYR A 196 -16.88 -1.16 -8.38
CA TYR A 196 -17.00 -2.58 -8.08
C TYR A 196 -18.06 -2.86 -7.02
N LEU A 197 -18.50 -4.11 -6.94
CA LEU A 197 -19.25 -4.62 -5.80
C LEU A 197 -18.30 -5.25 -4.80
N ARG A 198 -18.32 -4.74 -3.59
CA ARG A 198 -17.65 -5.36 -2.45
C ARG A 198 -18.62 -6.32 -1.79
N TRP A 199 -18.30 -7.61 -1.83
CA TRP A 199 -19.10 -8.64 -1.23
C TRP A 199 -18.66 -8.91 0.20
N VAL A 200 -19.54 -8.63 1.16
CA VAL A 200 -19.33 -8.88 2.58
C VAL A 200 -20.08 -10.16 2.98
N GLN A 201 -19.42 -11.02 3.72
CA GLN A 201 -19.98 -12.29 4.18
C GLN A 201 -20.74 -12.11 5.49
N PHE A 202 -21.91 -12.70 5.55
CA PHE A 202 -22.77 -12.78 6.71
C PHE A 202 -23.13 -14.25 6.99
N ARG A 203 -23.41 -14.60 8.23
CA ARG A 203 -24.06 -15.87 8.53
C ARG A 203 -25.48 -15.88 7.98
N ASN A 204 -25.98 -17.04 7.56
CA ASN A 204 -27.31 -17.11 6.93
C ASN A 204 -28.46 -16.67 7.86
N ASP A 205 -28.24 -16.66 9.16
CA ASP A 205 -29.20 -16.28 10.21
C ASP A 205 -29.01 -14.82 10.69
N ASP A 206 -28.14 -14.05 10.05
CA ASP A 206 -27.90 -12.66 10.41
C ASP A 206 -29.10 -11.79 10.01
N PRO A 207 -29.73 -11.06 10.96
CA PRO A 207 -30.90 -10.23 10.68
C PRO A 207 -30.63 -9.05 9.73
N LEU A 208 -29.39 -8.61 9.60
CA LEU A 208 -29.00 -7.55 8.68
C LEU A 208 -29.19 -7.94 7.22
N ILE A 209 -29.15 -9.24 6.88
CA ILE A 209 -29.35 -9.71 5.52
C ILE A 209 -30.72 -9.30 4.97
N ASP A 210 -31.77 -9.46 5.78
CA ASP A 210 -33.12 -9.11 5.35
C ASP A 210 -33.29 -7.59 5.23
N GLN A 211 -32.69 -6.82 6.12
CA GLN A 211 -32.67 -5.36 6.04
C GLN A 211 -31.99 -4.88 4.75
N TYR A 212 -30.79 -5.39 4.43
CA TYR A 212 -30.11 -5.03 3.18
C TYR A 212 -30.89 -5.45 1.94
N ARG A 213 -31.57 -6.59 1.97
CA ARG A 213 -32.42 -7.05 0.87
C ARG A 213 -33.61 -6.10 0.64
N GLU A 214 -34.27 -5.66 1.72
CA GLU A 214 -35.40 -4.70 1.65
C GLU A 214 -34.95 -3.33 1.15
N LEU A 215 -33.71 -2.95 1.46
CA LEU A 215 -33.10 -1.73 0.97
C LEU A 215 -32.62 -1.81 -0.48
N GLY A 216 -32.68 -2.99 -1.10
CA GLY A 216 -32.34 -3.17 -2.51
C GLY A 216 -30.88 -3.54 -2.78
N TYR A 217 -30.09 -3.85 -1.74
CA TYR A 217 -28.73 -4.35 -1.95
C TYR A 217 -28.73 -5.74 -2.60
N PRO A 218 -27.78 -6.04 -3.50
CA PRO A 218 -27.61 -7.39 -4.02
C PRO A 218 -27.28 -8.38 -2.90
N VAL A 219 -28.09 -9.42 -2.77
CA VAL A 219 -27.91 -10.48 -1.76
C VAL A 219 -27.80 -11.83 -2.46
N LYS A 220 -26.77 -12.61 -2.13
CA LYS A 220 -26.48 -13.90 -2.76
C LYS A 220 -26.09 -14.94 -1.72
N LYS A 221 -26.74 -16.09 -1.75
CA LYS A 221 -26.38 -17.24 -0.92
C LYS A 221 -25.30 -18.05 -1.63
N LEU A 222 -24.20 -18.33 -0.94
CA LEU A 222 -23.13 -19.14 -1.50
C LEU A 222 -23.46 -20.63 -1.46
N LYS A 223 -23.18 -21.32 -2.58
CA LYS A 223 -23.30 -22.79 -2.67
C LYS A 223 -22.06 -23.47 -2.14
N SER A 224 -20.89 -22.89 -2.41
CA SER A 224 -19.58 -23.45 -2.00
C SER A 224 -19.30 -23.33 -0.50
N TYR A 225 -19.95 -22.38 0.18
CA TYR A 225 -19.79 -22.13 1.62
C TYR A 225 -21.15 -22.24 2.31
N SER A 226 -21.46 -23.45 2.80
CA SER A 226 -22.70 -23.69 3.52
C SER A 226 -22.77 -22.81 4.78
N GLY A 227 -23.88 -22.13 4.97
CA GLY A 227 -24.07 -21.21 6.11
C GLY A 227 -23.69 -19.76 5.86
N THR A 228 -23.25 -19.41 4.63
CA THR A 228 -22.82 -18.05 4.30
C THR A 228 -23.71 -17.42 3.22
N THR A 229 -24.15 -16.21 3.52
CA THR A 229 -24.81 -15.29 2.58
C THR A 229 -23.89 -14.07 2.38
N ILE A 230 -23.81 -13.56 1.18
CA ILE A 230 -23.04 -12.36 0.87
C ILE A 230 -23.96 -11.22 0.44
N VAL A 231 -23.62 -10.01 0.87
CA VAL A 231 -24.27 -8.76 0.49
C VAL A 231 -23.27 -7.92 -0.30
N GLY A 232 -23.71 -7.44 -1.46
CA GLY A 232 -22.90 -6.64 -2.38
C GLY A 232 -23.06 -5.15 -2.13
N PHE A 233 -21.99 -4.48 -1.73
CA PHE A 233 -21.96 -3.04 -1.53
C PHE A 233 -21.31 -2.37 -2.72
N PRO A 234 -22.04 -1.51 -3.46
CA PRO A 234 -21.43 -0.71 -4.52
C PRO A 234 -20.37 0.19 -3.91
N THR A 235 -19.17 0.10 -4.44
CA THR A 235 -17.99 0.77 -3.87
C THR A 235 -17.24 1.52 -4.97
N VAL A 236 -16.89 2.75 -4.67
CA VAL A 236 -16.04 3.59 -5.50
C VAL A 236 -14.78 3.93 -4.67
N PRO A 237 -13.57 3.63 -5.16
CA PRO A 237 -12.35 4.08 -4.50
C PRO A 237 -12.30 5.62 -4.37
N GLU A 238 -11.72 6.13 -3.30
CA GLU A 238 -11.61 7.56 -3.05
C GLU A 238 -10.97 8.31 -4.23
N ILE A 239 -9.97 7.72 -4.86
CA ILE A 239 -9.29 8.32 -6.03
C ILE A 239 -10.24 8.56 -7.22
N VAL A 240 -11.26 7.75 -7.38
CA VAL A 240 -12.31 7.96 -8.39
C VAL A 240 -13.21 9.12 -7.98
N ALA A 241 -13.62 9.15 -6.70
CA ALA A 241 -14.44 10.21 -6.12
C ALA A 241 -13.74 11.58 -6.16
N LEU A 242 -12.41 11.62 -6.12
CA LEU A 242 -11.59 12.83 -6.27
C LEU A 242 -11.59 13.42 -7.70
N GLY A 243 -12.36 12.85 -8.60
CA GLY A 243 -12.57 13.41 -9.96
C GLY A 243 -11.39 13.18 -10.91
N MET A 244 -10.57 12.16 -10.68
CA MET A 244 -9.51 11.79 -11.63
C MET A 244 -10.09 11.38 -13.00
N GLY A 245 -11.32 10.83 -13.01
CA GLY A 245 -12.07 10.50 -14.22
C GLY A 245 -11.29 9.57 -15.16
N ASP A 246 -11.22 9.93 -16.44
CA ASP A 246 -10.54 9.13 -17.46
C ASP A 246 -9.01 9.10 -17.32
N LYS A 247 -8.42 9.94 -16.48
CA LYS A 247 -6.98 9.92 -16.18
C LYS A 247 -6.60 8.77 -15.24
N LEU A 248 -7.56 8.15 -14.57
CA LEU A 248 -7.29 7.00 -13.73
C LEU A 248 -6.82 5.83 -14.59
N VAL A 249 -5.66 5.29 -14.25
CA VAL A 249 -5.14 4.05 -14.82
C VAL A 249 -5.24 2.96 -13.77
N THR A 250 -5.89 1.86 -14.11
CA THR A 250 -5.96 0.68 -13.23
C THR A 250 -4.73 -0.21 -13.42
N ALA A 251 -4.50 -1.11 -12.50
CA ALA A 251 -3.40 -2.07 -12.58
C ALA A 251 -3.43 -2.95 -13.84
N ALA A 252 -4.62 -3.13 -14.46
CA ALA A 252 -4.80 -3.86 -15.72
C ALA A 252 -4.42 -3.05 -16.96
N GLU A 253 -4.43 -1.73 -16.84
CA GLU A 253 -4.21 -0.81 -17.95
C GLU A 253 -2.77 -0.32 -18.01
N ALA A 254 -2.07 -0.30 -16.87
CA ALA A 254 -0.66 0.07 -16.79
C ALA A 254 0.22 -0.98 -17.48
N THR A 255 1.14 -0.54 -18.33
CA THR A 255 2.09 -1.47 -18.95
C THR A 255 3.17 -1.95 -17.96
N PRO A 256 3.78 -3.12 -18.17
CA PRO A 256 4.90 -3.56 -17.35
C PRO A 256 6.06 -2.57 -17.30
N GLU A 257 6.38 -1.92 -18.43
CA GLU A 257 7.44 -0.91 -18.53
C GLU A 257 7.16 0.29 -17.62
N GLU A 258 5.92 0.80 -17.65
CA GLU A 258 5.50 1.90 -16.77
C GLU A 258 5.59 1.52 -15.31
N GLN A 259 5.17 0.31 -14.95
CA GLN A 259 5.23 -0.18 -13.58
C GLN A 259 6.69 -0.34 -13.11
N TYR A 260 7.60 -0.80 -13.96
CA TYR A 260 9.02 -0.84 -13.64
C TYR A 260 9.65 0.56 -13.54
N GLN A 261 9.25 1.48 -14.41
CA GLN A 261 9.69 2.88 -14.30
C GLN A 261 9.24 3.51 -12.99
N PHE A 262 7.99 3.29 -12.60
CA PHE A 262 7.46 3.72 -11.31
C PHE A 262 8.26 3.14 -10.14
N LEU A 263 8.55 1.85 -10.15
CA LEU A 263 9.35 1.21 -9.10
C LEU A 263 10.77 1.79 -9.01
N ARG A 264 11.40 2.11 -10.14
CA ARG A 264 12.72 2.80 -10.15
C ARG A 264 12.65 4.16 -9.48
N LEU A 265 11.59 4.92 -9.75
CA LEU A 265 11.39 6.23 -9.12
C LEU A 265 11.11 6.09 -7.61
N MET A 266 10.33 5.09 -7.20
CA MET A 266 10.11 4.76 -5.78
C MET A 266 11.42 4.38 -5.07
N GLU A 267 12.25 3.53 -5.69
CA GLU A 267 13.57 3.19 -5.15
C GLU A 267 14.47 4.41 -5.02
N LYS A 268 14.48 5.28 -6.06
CA LYS A 268 15.31 6.49 -6.08
C LYS A 268 14.88 7.50 -5.02
N TYR A 269 13.60 7.85 -4.97
CA TYR A 269 13.13 9.02 -4.22
C TYR A 269 12.57 8.70 -2.82
N TRP A 270 12.00 7.49 -2.63
CA TRP A 270 11.42 7.11 -1.34
C TRP A 270 12.29 6.14 -0.52
N ILE A 271 12.87 5.15 -1.17
CA ILE A 271 13.67 4.15 -0.45
C ILE A 271 15.08 4.66 -0.19
N THR A 272 15.80 5.08 -1.22
CA THR A 272 17.12 5.72 -1.08
C THR A 272 16.96 7.18 -0.66
N GLY A 273 16.15 7.93 -1.37
CA GLY A 273 16.02 9.38 -1.21
C GLY A 273 17.15 10.15 -1.89
N VAL A 274 16.89 11.39 -2.22
CA VAL A 274 17.91 12.34 -2.71
C VAL A 274 17.96 13.56 -1.79
N ASP A 275 19.08 14.24 -1.78
CA ASP A 275 19.28 15.45 -1.01
C ASP A 275 18.55 16.65 -1.65
N GLU A 276 18.66 17.83 -1.06
CA GLU A 276 18.02 19.07 -1.52
C GLU A 276 18.44 19.48 -2.94
N ASP A 277 19.61 19.03 -3.40
CA ASP A 277 20.08 19.21 -4.78
C ASP A 277 19.29 18.37 -5.81
N GLY A 278 18.43 17.45 -5.35
CA GLY A 278 17.63 16.56 -6.19
C GLY A 278 18.41 15.44 -6.89
N VAL A 279 19.70 15.33 -6.64
CA VAL A 279 20.61 14.42 -7.35
C VAL A 279 21.41 13.52 -6.42
N THR A 280 21.99 14.08 -5.37
CA THR A 280 22.85 13.34 -4.47
C THR A 280 22.04 12.33 -3.62
N PRO A 281 22.32 11.01 -3.74
CA PRO A 281 21.60 10.02 -2.95
C PRO A 281 21.91 10.17 -1.47
N LEU A 282 20.89 9.97 -0.65
CA LEU A 282 21.06 9.90 0.80
C LEU A 282 21.77 8.61 1.23
N GLU A 283 22.21 8.56 2.51
CA GLU A 283 22.68 7.31 3.09
C GLU A 283 21.61 6.22 2.97
N GLU A 284 22.02 5.05 2.46
CA GLU A 284 21.09 3.96 2.19
C GLU A 284 20.56 3.33 3.48
N ARG A 285 19.37 3.77 3.89
CA ARG A 285 18.65 3.31 5.08
C ARG A 285 17.19 2.94 4.75
N GLY A 286 16.90 2.62 3.50
CA GLY A 286 15.60 2.13 3.10
C GLY A 286 15.49 0.60 3.18
N ASN A 287 14.27 0.11 3.40
CA ASN A 287 13.92 -1.29 3.15
C ASN A 287 13.60 -1.47 1.66
N GLN A 288 12.48 -2.08 1.32
CA GLN A 288 12.08 -2.37 -0.06
C GLN A 288 10.66 -1.85 -0.32
N VAL A 289 10.29 -1.82 -1.60
CA VAL A 289 8.92 -1.58 -2.05
C VAL A 289 8.26 -2.93 -2.26
N SER A 290 7.19 -3.24 -1.50
CA SER A 290 6.33 -4.36 -1.85
C SER A 290 5.43 -3.96 -3.00
N TYR A 291 5.57 -4.61 -4.12
CA TYR A 291 4.76 -4.33 -5.30
C TYR A 291 4.48 -5.61 -6.07
N THR A 292 3.22 -5.77 -6.46
CA THR A 292 2.79 -6.84 -7.36
C THR A 292 2.48 -6.21 -8.72
N LEU A 293 3.40 -6.37 -9.66
CA LEU A 293 3.20 -6.00 -11.04
C LEU A 293 2.12 -6.89 -11.65
N LYS A 294 1.04 -6.27 -12.05
CA LYS A 294 -0.07 -6.96 -12.75
C LYS A 294 0.01 -6.66 -14.24
N TYR A 295 -0.28 -7.66 -15.05
CA TYR A 295 -0.34 -7.49 -16.49
C TYR A 295 -1.40 -8.38 -17.12
N ASP A 296 -1.94 -7.95 -18.26
CA ASP A 296 -2.88 -8.73 -19.05
C ASP A 296 -2.10 -9.60 -20.07
N PRO A 297 -2.06 -10.93 -19.91
CA PRO A 297 -1.31 -11.80 -20.83
C PRO A 297 -1.89 -11.83 -22.25
N LYS A 298 -3.08 -11.26 -22.48
CA LYS A 298 -3.64 -11.09 -23.82
C LYS A 298 -3.07 -9.86 -24.54
N LYS A 299 -2.52 -8.89 -23.80
CA LYS A 299 -1.95 -7.64 -24.32
C LYS A 299 -0.44 -7.63 -24.36
N VAL A 300 0.20 -8.42 -23.51
CA VAL A 300 1.66 -8.45 -23.36
C VAL A 300 2.16 -9.85 -23.71
N SER A 301 3.00 -9.94 -24.76
CA SER A 301 3.60 -11.21 -25.16
C SER A 301 4.65 -11.67 -24.14
N TYR A 302 4.95 -12.97 -24.16
CA TYR A 302 6.01 -13.53 -23.31
C TYR A 302 7.38 -12.86 -23.56
N GLU A 303 7.73 -12.62 -24.82
CA GLU A 303 9.03 -12.04 -25.17
C GLU A 303 9.11 -10.55 -24.75
N ASP A 304 8.03 -9.78 -24.92
CA ASP A 304 7.97 -8.40 -24.44
C ASP A 304 8.08 -8.34 -22.92
N PHE A 305 7.35 -9.18 -22.22
CA PHE A 305 7.43 -9.24 -20.77
C PHE A 305 8.83 -9.65 -20.29
N LYS A 306 9.44 -10.65 -20.89
CA LYS A 306 10.81 -11.08 -20.59
C LYS A 306 11.82 -9.95 -20.82
N HIS A 307 11.70 -9.23 -21.92
CA HIS A 307 12.55 -8.06 -22.22
C HIS A 307 12.40 -7.00 -21.12
N THR A 308 11.17 -6.64 -20.78
CA THR A 308 10.86 -5.66 -19.74
C THR A 308 11.41 -6.08 -18.38
N LEU A 309 11.25 -7.34 -18.00
CA LEU A 309 11.78 -7.90 -16.77
C LEU A 309 13.31 -7.78 -16.70
N LEU A 310 14.02 -8.20 -17.74
CA LEU A 310 15.48 -8.17 -17.80
C LEU A 310 16.04 -6.74 -17.72
N HIS A 311 15.38 -5.78 -18.33
CA HIS A 311 15.82 -4.39 -18.33
C HIS A 311 15.34 -3.61 -17.09
N GLY A 312 14.17 -3.96 -16.54
CA GLY A 312 13.58 -3.26 -15.40
C GLY A 312 14.16 -3.68 -14.06
N GLN A 313 14.55 -4.94 -13.91
CA GLN A 313 14.84 -5.55 -12.62
C GLN A 313 16.16 -5.07 -11.97
N SER A 314 17.09 -4.52 -12.72
CA SER A 314 18.48 -4.25 -12.28
C SER A 314 18.59 -3.34 -11.03
N THR A 315 17.63 -2.43 -10.82
CA THR A 315 17.62 -1.47 -9.71
C THR A 315 16.48 -1.69 -8.73
N ILE A 316 15.69 -2.76 -8.91
CA ILE A 316 14.51 -3.05 -8.11
C ILE A 316 14.78 -4.23 -7.20
N ARG A 317 14.61 -4.04 -5.89
CA ARG A 317 14.93 -5.03 -4.86
C ARG A 317 13.84 -6.07 -4.66
N CYS A 318 12.58 -5.69 -4.83
CA CYS A 318 11.44 -6.59 -4.68
C CYS A 318 10.36 -6.25 -5.71
N CYS A 319 9.93 -7.26 -6.45
CA CYS A 319 8.76 -7.17 -7.33
C CYS A 319 8.20 -8.57 -7.53
N SER A 320 6.97 -8.78 -7.14
CA SER A 320 6.21 -9.97 -7.55
C SER A 320 5.46 -9.67 -8.85
N VAL A 321 5.20 -10.72 -9.61
CA VAL A 321 4.56 -10.63 -10.92
C VAL A 321 3.33 -11.50 -10.93
N MET A 322 2.20 -10.93 -11.35
CA MET A 322 0.93 -11.65 -11.40
C MET A 322 0.21 -11.38 -12.73
N PRO A 323 0.08 -12.41 -13.60
CA PRO A 323 -0.81 -12.31 -14.75
C PRO A 323 -2.25 -12.19 -14.26
N GLN A 324 -3.02 -11.33 -14.91
CA GLN A 324 -4.46 -11.23 -14.63
C GLN A 324 -5.18 -12.44 -15.21
N ALA A 325 -5.79 -13.22 -14.32
CA ALA A 325 -6.63 -14.34 -14.69
C ALA A 325 -8.09 -13.89 -14.90
N ASP A 326 -8.80 -14.59 -15.77
CA ASP A 326 -10.25 -14.49 -15.86
C ASP A 326 -10.87 -15.14 -14.62
N THR A 327 -11.49 -14.31 -13.78
CA THR A 327 -12.11 -14.74 -12.52
C THR A 327 -13.63 -14.88 -12.61
N THR A 328 -14.22 -14.72 -13.79
CA THR A 328 -15.68 -14.77 -13.99
C THR A 328 -16.31 -16.12 -13.64
N ALA A 329 -15.52 -17.21 -13.66
CA ALA A 329 -15.97 -18.54 -13.29
C ALA A 329 -16.08 -18.78 -11.76
N TYR A 330 -15.56 -17.88 -10.93
CA TYR A 330 -15.67 -18.01 -9.48
C TYR A 330 -17.06 -17.61 -8.98
N GLU A 331 -17.64 -18.44 -8.13
CA GLU A 331 -18.94 -18.15 -7.50
C GLU A 331 -18.88 -16.90 -6.60
N TYR A 332 -17.74 -16.68 -5.99
CA TYR A 332 -17.48 -15.61 -5.04
C TYR A 332 -16.15 -14.91 -5.33
N GLN A 333 -16.22 -13.61 -5.42
CA GLN A 333 -15.07 -12.70 -5.45
C GLN A 333 -15.31 -11.63 -4.39
N PRO A 334 -14.38 -11.38 -3.46
CA PRO A 334 -14.54 -10.31 -2.45
C PRO A 334 -14.77 -8.93 -3.07
N GLU A 335 -14.15 -8.67 -4.22
CA GLU A 335 -14.33 -7.48 -5.02
C GLU A 335 -14.64 -7.90 -6.46
N GLN A 336 -15.86 -7.68 -6.89
CA GLN A 336 -16.36 -8.06 -8.21
C GLN A 336 -16.38 -6.85 -9.14
N PRO A 337 -15.64 -6.88 -10.26
CA PRO A 337 -15.74 -5.82 -11.25
C PRO A 337 -17.17 -5.75 -11.82
N VAL A 338 -17.66 -4.54 -11.99
CA VAL A 338 -18.93 -4.24 -12.65
C VAL A 338 -18.70 -3.15 -13.69
N THR A 339 -19.56 -3.12 -14.71
CA THR A 339 -19.58 -1.99 -15.63
C THR A 339 -20.16 -0.75 -14.95
N LYS A 340 -19.80 0.43 -15.43
CA LYS A 340 -20.37 1.69 -14.92
C LYS A 340 -21.89 1.68 -14.96
N HIS A 341 -22.48 1.15 -16.01
CA HIS A 341 -23.93 1.05 -16.15
C HIS A 341 -24.55 0.13 -15.08
N GLU A 342 -23.96 -1.06 -14.87
CA GLU A 342 -24.41 -1.98 -13.80
C GLU A 342 -24.28 -1.33 -12.42
N PHE A 343 -23.18 -0.63 -12.18
CA PHE A 343 -22.96 0.11 -10.94
C PHE A 343 -24.06 1.15 -10.69
N GLU A 344 -24.34 1.98 -11.70
CA GLU A 344 -25.40 3.00 -11.64
C GLU A 344 -26.79 2.38 -11.41
N MET A 345 -27.10 1.27 -12.06
CA MET A 345 -28.36 0.54 -11.87
C MET A 345 -28.50 -0.01 -10.44
N ILE A 346 -27.42 -0.55 -9.88
CA ILE A 346 -27.43 -1.07 -8.50
C ILE A 346 -27.60 0.08 -7.51
N CYS A 347 -26.87 1.18 -7.67
CA CYS A 347 -27.00 2.36 -6.82
C CYS A 347 -28.43 2.93 -6.87
N ALA A 348 -29.06 2.98 -8.06
CA ALA A 348 -30.42 3.47 -8.21
C ALA A 348 -31.48 2.53 -7.56
N ALA A 349 -31.17 1.25 -7.45
CA ALA A 349 -32.05 0.27 -6.80
C ALA A 349 -31.98 0.33 -5.26
N ILE A 350 -30.90 0.87 -4.71
CA ILE A 350 -30.71 0.96 -3.26
C ILE A 350 -31.49 2.18 -2.74
N LYS A 351 -32.39 1.92 -1.81
CA LYS A 351 -33.19 2.97 -1.16
C LYS A 351 -32.34 3.64 -0.09
N GLU A 352 -32.34 4.96 -0.07
CA GLU A 352 -31.79 5.70 1.07
C GLU A 352 -32.65 5.42 2.31
N SER A 353 -32.03 4.90 3.35
CA SER A 353 -32.65 4.71 4.66
C SER A 353 -31.88 5.53 5.69
N GLU A 354 -32.59 6.41 6.38
CA GLU A 354 -32.03 7.15 7.53
C GLU A 354 -31.62 6.19 8.68
N ALA A 355 -32.34 5.08 8.86
CA ALA A 355 -32.09 4.10 9.90
C ALA A 355 -30.74 3.38 9.76
N VAL A 356 -30.20 3.21 8.54
CA VAL A 356 -28.89 2.59 8.31
C VAL A 356 -27.73 3.55 8.65
N LYS A 357 -27.97 4.85 8.63
CA LYS A 357 -26.94 5.84 8.99
C LYS A 357 -26.65 5.90 10.50
N GLU A 358 -27.62 5.55 11.34
CA GLU A 358 -27.46 5.57 12.80
C GLU A 358 -26.87 4.26 13.36
N ASP A 359 -27.06 3.12 12.68
CA ASP A 359 -26.68 1.80 13.19
C ASP A 359 -25.31 1.27 12.68
N ILE A 360 -24.64 1.99 11.79
CA ILE A 360 -23.22 1.76 11.45
C ILE A 360 -22.31 2.49 12.47
N GLY A 361 -22.80 2.75 13.65
CA GLY A 361 -22.00 3.09 14.80
C GLY A 361 -21.10 1.91 15.17
N PHE A 362 -19.84 2.18 15.38
CA PHE A 362 -18.76 1.25 15.72
C PHE A 362 -19.00 0.38 16.96
N GLU A 363 -20.22 0.35 17.52
CA GLU A 363 -20.54 -0.38 18.76
C GLU A 363 -20.81 -1.87 18.57
N HIS A 364 -20.92 -2.38 17.33
CA HIS A 364 -21.20 -3.81 17.08
C HIS A 364 -20.26 -4.47 16.06
N VAL A 365 -19.02 -4.03 15.94
CA VAL A 365 -17.98 -4.90 15.38
C VAL A 365 -17.53 -5.85 16.50
N ASP A 366 -18.42 -6.76 16.88
CA ASP A 366 -18.01 -7.95 17.59
C ASP A 366 -17.09 -8.74 16.67
N CYS A 367 -15.81 -8.80 16.98
CA CYS A 367 -14.82 -9.60 16.26
C CYS A 367 -15.13 -11.10 16.26
N GLY A 368 -16.28 -11.51 16.79
CA GLY A 368 -16.75 -12.89 16.88
C GLY A 368 -17.17 -13.56 15.56
N ALA A 369 -17.34 -12.83 14.48
CA ALA A 369 -17.93 -13.39 13.25
C ALA A 369 -16.93 -13.60 12.09
N GLY A 370 -15.67 -13.85 12.36
CA GLY A 370 -14.73 -14.16 11.26
C GLY A 370 -13.27 -14.22 11.65
N GLY A 371 -12.88 -15.22 12.42
CA GLY A 371 -11.50 -15.73 12.37
C GLY A 371 -10.41 -14.82 12.91
N CYS A 372 -10.59 -14.20 14.07
CA CYS A 372 -9.45 -13.88 14.92
C CYS A 372 -9.13 -15.16 15.76
N PRO A 373 -8.00 -15.85 15.54
CA PRO A 373 -7.68 -17.09 16.25
C PRO A 373 -7.09 -16.85 17.65
N ILE A 374 -7.27 -15.67 18.22
CA ILE A 374 -6.73 -15.33 19.55
C ILE A 374 -7.91 -15.29 20.52
N ASP A 375 -8.12 -16.42 21.17
CA ASP A 375 -8.93 -16.51 22.38
C ASP A 375 -8.13 -15.89 23.54
N PHE A 376 -8.48 -14.69 23.93
CA PHE A 376 -8.02 -14.12 25.19
C PHE A 376 -8.86 -14.71 26.31
N GLY A 377 -8.58 -15.97 26.65
CA GLY A 377 -9.22 -16.63 27.77
C GLY A 377 -9.12 -15.77 29.02
N ASP A 378 -10.28 -15.50 29.64
CA ASP A 378 -10.42 -14.85 30.93
C ASP A 378 -9.62 -15.66 31.97
N ASN A 379 -8.43 -15.21 32.29
CA ASN A 379 -7.76 -15.66 33.52
C ASN A 379 -8.36 -14.91 34.71
N LYS A 380 -9.21 -15.61 35.41
CA LYS A 380 -9.58 -15.29 36.81
C LYS A 380 -8.38 -15.50 37.73
#